data_c3c1628110d7f5767a847b4ca2bc3249
#
_entry.id   c3c1628110d7f5767a847b4ca2bc3249
#
_cell.length_a   1.000
_cell.length_b   1.000
_cell.length_c   1.000
_cell.angle_alpha   90.00
_cell.angle_beta   90.00
_cell.angle_gamma   90.00
#
_symmetry.space_group_name_H-M   'P 1'
#
loop_
_entity.id
_entity.type
_entity.pdbx_description
1 polymer ?
#
loop_
_entity_poly.entity_id
_entity_poly.type
_entity_poly.pdbx_seq_one_letter_code
_entity_poly.pdbx_strand_id
1 'polypeptide(L)'
;MGVRSVYFEGKNFYIPGSRAAFRAKPQTTGINPDLNTIILIGASDNGYDCNDPTLPEEQRVMQFTSFTEAKSILKKGDLLDAIKVCFSPSKDEGFTGASLVKALNINPNTASSGTFQSVDLPTSHTISALVPGPKGNNIRIKVSTVSGQNFIEIGDENGITKSSDLSASDLEITYTGNATTADLAWNGTTISVTLAGQLDSTASWSTTVSATPTIGELIEFINNQNGYVATLLSTTDYLLKNIDWLVNPVSLVGAVPAVLKGQLFRQESFLLNSELAELTAGAQRVPLADMPVFKYLSGGLTGTGLVSDYMTALDFCEGVTGMYRNVCTSNDSVAAYLADHCAKMVSPEGSNETFGGAGASQLTAFSAQLAQARTLNSSWMCYGIDPVVMYQADGITEKTYDGWMLAVLHNAIKASANPRQAATNKSLNIIRPGRKLSKTQLEQAIKAGCLTVDKRADGAYRLTYGLTTYQGNNLIYNLSQTIVTALALIQDLRQSLELQFLGRTPTDPDNVDKEFDDADIREFVDNKFEIDYIQNFGWLSRNIYTGEAAFDKNYTISRDGNVIYFNFPDGKIVTSIDYIFSLLNLDVIRGSSTGA
;
A
#
# COMPACT_ATOMS: atom_id res chain seq x y z
N MET A 1 44.50 -11.64 48.07
CA MET A 1 44.11 -12.70 47.12
C MET A 1 42.98 -12.17 46.27
N GLY A 2 43.24 -11.95 44.98
CA GLY A 2 42.18 -11.50 44.06
C GLY A 2 41.19 -12.65 43.81
N VAL A 3 39.94 -12.43 44.10
CA VAL A 3 38.87 -13.36 43.78
C VAL A 3 38.74 -13.40 42.23
N ARG A 4 39.04 -14.56 41.63
CA ARG A 4 38.86 -14.76 40.19
C ARG A 4 37.37 -14.87 39.89
N SER A 5 36.85 -13.93 39.10
CA SER A 5 35.51 -14.03 38.51
C SER A 5 35.63 -14.25 37.01
N VAL A 6 34.65 -14.93 36.43
CA VAL A 6 34.50 -15.09 34.98
C VAL A 6 33.23 -14.37 34.55
N TYR A 7 33.36 -13.50 33.58
CA TYR A 7 32.22 -12.77 33.00
C TYR A 7 31.56 -13.60 31.92
N PHE A 8 30.25 -13.77 32.01
CA PHE A 8 29.47 -14.46 30.99
C PHE A 8 28.03 -13.90 30.97
N GLU A 9 27.53 -13.53 29.83
CA GLU A 9 26.17 -13.01 29.62
C GLU A 9 25.74 -11.89 30.59
N GLY A 10 26.56 -10.83 30.68
CA GLY A 10 26.24 -9.66 31.52
C GLY A 10 26.45 -9.82 33.00
N LYS A 11 26.97 -10.96 33.47
CA LYS A 11 27.19 -11.26 34.92
C LYS A 11 28.57 -11.82 35.22
N ASN A 12 29.13 -11.45 36.37
CA ASN A 12 30.35 -12.05 36.90
C ASN A 12 30.00 -13.27 37.78
N PHE A 13 30.64 -14.41 37.53
CA PHE A 13 30.50 -15.65 38.28
C PHE A 13 31.78 -15.94 39.07
N TYR A 14 31.64 -16.15 40.36
CA TYR A 14 32.75 -16.44 41.29
C TYR A 14 32.84 -17.92 41.63
N ILE A 15 31.77 -18.70 41.43
CA ILE A 15 31.73 -20.12 41.73
C ILE A 15 32.04 -20.92 40.48
N PRO A 16 33.06 -21.82 40.51
CA PRO A 16 33.33 -22.70 39.36
C PRO A 16 32.12 -23.59 39.05
N GLY A 17 31.82 -23.73 37.74
CA GLY A 17 30.72 -24.58 37.30
C GLY A 17 30.41 -24.34 35.80
N SER A 18 29.66 -25.25 35.20
CA SER A 18 29.16 -25.10 33.83
C SER A 18 28.02 -24.09 33.79
N ARG A 19 28.07 -23.18 32.83
CA ARG A 19 27.02 -22.19 32.57
C ARG A 19 26.66 -22.26 31.11
N ALA A 20 25.36 -22.29 30.81
CA ALA A 20 24.84 -22.26 29.47
C ALA A 20 23.83 -21.11 29.35
N ALA A 21 23.86 -20.38 28.26
CA ALA A 21 22.87 -19.39 27.93
C ALA A 21 22.34 -19.69 26.52
N PHE A 22 21.04 -19.53 26.35
CA PHE A 22 20.39 -19.59 25.06
C PHE A 22 20.36 -18.16 24.48
N ARG A 23 21.04 -17.96 23.37
CA ARG A 23 20.82 -16.80 22.53
C ARG A 23 19.93 -17.24 21.38
N ALA A 24 18.70 -16.72 21.33
CA ALA A 24 18.00 -16.72 20.09
C ALA A 24 18.87 -15.96 19.08
N LYS A 25 19.39 -16.63 18.04
CA LYS A 25 19.85 -15.89 16.86
C LYS A 25 18.71 -14.95 16.52
N PRO A 26 18.95 -13.63 16.32
CA PRO A 26 17.95 -12.84 15.65
C PRO A 26 17.63 -13.66 14.39
N GLN A 27 16.37 -14.07 14.24
CA GLN A 27 15.90 -14.47 12.95
C GLN A 27 16.22 -13.27 12.09
N THR A 28 17.18 -13.41 11.19
CA THR A 28 17.27 -12.57 10.03
C THR A 28 16.01 -12.87 9.23
N THR A 29 14.91 -12.32 9.66
CA THR A 29 13.67 -12.20 8.91
C THR A 29 13.88 -11.09 7.88
N GLY A 30 14.98 -11.18 7.18
CA GLY A 30 15.23 -10.39 6.01
C GLY A 30 14.72 -11.08 4.77
N ILE A 31 13.50 -11.56 4.77
CA ILE A 31 12.76 -11.65 3.52
C ILE A 31 12.43 -10.20 3.24
N ASN A 32 13.04 -9.64 2.20
CA ASN A 32 12.71 -8.31 1.71
C ASN A 32 11.17 -8.25 1.58
N PRO A 33 10.45 -7.36 2.29
CA PRO A 33 9.00 -7.29 2.25
C PRO A 33 8.47 -7.11 0.83
N ASP A 34 9.28 -6.58 -0.09
CA ASP A 34 8.91 -6.40 -1.49
C ASP A 34 8.70 -7.73 -2.23
N LEU A 35 9.36 -8.83 -1.81
CA LEU A 35 9.16 -10.14 -2.43
C LEU A 35 7.74 -10.69 -2.31
N ASN A 36 7.01 -10.28 -1.28
CA ASN A 36 5.63 -10.69 -1.02
C ASN A 36 4.62 -9.60 -1.35
N THR A 37 5.06 -8.56 -2.06
CA THR A 37 4.25 -7.40 -2.45
C THR A 37 3.82 -7.52 -3.90
N ILE A 38 2.52 -7.32 -4.15
CA ILE A 38 1.91 -7.29 -5.48
C ILE A 38 1.41 -5.88 -5.76
N ILE A 39 1.76 -5.35 -6.92
CA ILE A 39 1.22 -4.12 -7.48
C ILE A 39 0.14 -4.49 -8.49
N LEU A 40 -1.05 -3.94 -8.34
CA LEU A 40 -2.17 -4.12 -9.26
C LEU A 40 -2.56 -2.77 -9.86
N ILE A 41 -2.67 -2.74 -11.18
CA ILE A 41 -3.16 -1.56 -11.92
C ILE A 41 -4.48 -1.95 -12.59
N GLY A 42 -5.55 -1.24 -12.27
CA GLY A 42 -6.87 -1.59 -12.79
C GLY A 42 -7.95 -0.58 -12.44
N ALA A 43 -9.17 -0.88 -12.88
CA ALA A 43 -10.33 -0.04 -12.66
C ALA A 43 -11.14 -0.50 -11.44
N SER A 44 -11.61 0.46 -10.64
CA SER A 44 -12.56 0.22 -9.55
C SER A 44 -13.64 1.32 -9.50
N ASP A 45 -14.81 0.99 -8.97
CA ASP A 45 -15.93 1.93 -8.90
C ASP A 45 -15.66 3.08 -7.92
N ASN A 46 -14.85 2.82 -6.88
CA ASN A 46 -14.42 3.80 -5.89
C ASN A 46 -12.90 3.79 -5.76
N GLY A 47 -12.38 4.82 -5.13
CA GLY A 47 -10.95 5.00 -4.88
C GLY A 47 -10.37 6.16 -5.68
N TYR A 48 -9.19 6.57 -5.28
CA TYR A 48 -8.48 7.69 -5.88
C TYR A 48 -7.90 7.32 -7.24
N ASP A 49 -7.90 8.26 -8.17
CA ASP A 49 -7.21 8.12 -9.45
C ASP A 49 -5.69 8.20 -9.24
N CYS A 50 -4.98 7.12 -9.59
CA CYS A 50 -3.51 7.10 -9.46
C CYS A 50 -2.81 8.06 -10.42
N ASN A 51 -3.47 8.50 -11.48
CA ASN A 51 -2.93 9.42 -12.48
C ASN A 51 -3.16 10.91 -12.13
N ASP A 52 -3.90 11.21 -11.06
CA ASP A 52 -4.08 12.60 -10.61
C ASP A 52 -2.82 13.09 -9.86
N PRO A 53 -2.02 14.00 -10.46
CA PRO A 53 -0.80 14.49 -9.84
C PRO A 53 -1.05 15.44 -8.66
N THR A 54 -2.29 15.87 -8.43
CA THR A 54 -2.65 16.75 -7.31
C THR A 54 -2.82 15.99 -6.00
N LEU A 55 -2.97 14.65 -6.07
CA LEU A 55 -3.12 13.78 -4.92
C LEU A 55 -1.75 13.37 -4.35
N PRO A 56 -1.64 13.23 -3.02
CA PRO A 56 -0.44 12.69 -2.40
C PRO A 56 -0.22 11.21 -2.80
N GLU A 57 1.02 10.76 -2.74
CA GLU A 57 1.41 9.40 -3.17
C GLU A 57 0.62 8.31 -2.42
N GLU A 58 0.37 8.49 -1.12
CA GLU A 58 -0.36 7.54 -0.27
C GLU A 58 -1.80 7.31 -0.73
N GLN A 59 -2.41 8.30 -1.39
CA GLN A 59 -3.74 8.17 -1.99
C GLN A 59 -3.69 7.57 -3.38
N ARG A 60 -2.65 7.89 -4.16
CA ARG A 60 -2.43 7.34 -5.50
C ARG A 60 -2.04 5.87 -5.48
N VAL A 61 -1.30 5.43 -4.45
CA VAL A 61 -0.89 4.04 -4.19
C VAL A 61 -1.61 3.54 -2.93
N MET A 62 -2.81 3.04 -3.10
CA MET A 62 -3.58 2.47 -1.99
C MET A 62 -2.96 1.14 -1.55
N GLN A 63 -2.63 1.00 -0.26
CA GLN A 63 -1.99 -0.18 0.29
C GLN A 63 -2.98 -0.99 1.13
N PHE A 64 -3.00 -2.30 0.92
CA PHE A 64 -3.92 -3.20 1.61
C PHE A 64 -3.17 -4.42 2.16
N THR A 65 -3.45 -4.74 3.41
CA THR A 65 -2.99 -5.96 4.08
C THR A 65 -4.07 -7.04 4.17
N SER A 66 -5.30 -6.67 3.83
CA SER A 66 -6.44 -7.59 3.81
C SER A 66 -7.46 -7.24 2.72
N PHE A 67 -8.20 -8.26 2.27
CA PHE A 67 -9.30 -8.06 1.33
C PHE A 67 -10.44 -7.22 1.93
N THR A 68 -10.71 -7.35 3.23
CA THR A 68 -11.79 -6.61 3.91
C THR A 68 -11.52 -5.10 3.88
N GLU A 69 -10.28 -4.70 4.11
CA GLU A 69 -9.84 -3.31 4.01
C GLU A 69 -10.03 -2.78 2.58
N ALA A 70 -9.53 -3.49 1.56
CA ALA A 70 -9.72 -3.10 0.16
C ALA A 70 -11.20 -2.98 -0.23
N LYS A 71 -12.04 -3.91 0.22
CA LYS A 71 -13.49 -3.89 -0.04
C LYS A 71 -14.19 -2.68 0.59
N SER A 72 -13.72 -2.23 1.74
CA SER A 72 -14.29 -1.04 2.39
C SER A 72 -14.08 0.24 1.56
N ILE A 73 -12.98 0.32 0.81
CA ILE A 73 -12.60 1.50 -0.01
C ILE A 73 -13.11 1.36 -1.45
N LEU A 74 -12.74 0.29 -2.16
CA LEU A 74 -12.92 0.16 -3.62
C LEU A 74 -14.33 -0.30 -4.03
N LYS A 75 -15.05 -0.97 -3.17
CA LYS A 75 -16.43 -1.48 -3.28
C LYS A 75 -16.67 -2.49 -4.41
N LYS A 76 -16.35 -2.18 -5.67
CA LYS A 76 -16.52 -3.03 -6.86
C LYS A 76 -15.46 -2.74 -7.90
N GLY A 77 -15.33 -3.63 -8.87
CA GLY A 77 -14.46 -3.46 -10.04
C GLY A 77 -13.41 -4.56 -10.16
N ASP A 78 -12.80 -4.62 -11.34
CA ASP A 78 -11.79 -5.66 -11.66
C ASP A 78 -10.56 -5.58 -10.74
N LEU A 79 -10.19 -4.38 -10.33
CA LEU A 79 -9.11 -4.16 -9.38
C LEU A 79 -9.40 -4.81 -8.02
N LEU A 80 -10.61 -4.62 -7.47
CA LEU A 80 -10.98 -5.24 -6.20
C LEU A 80 -11.07 -6.76 -6.29
N ASP A 81 -11.59 -7.28 -7.41
CA ASP A 81 -11.68 -8.72 -7.64
C ASP A 81 -10.28 -9.35 -7.76
N ALA A 82 -9.32 -8.65 -8.36
CA ALA A 82 -7.90 -9.04 -8.39
C ALA A 82 -7.26 -9.03 -6.99
N ILE A 83 -7.54 -8.01 -6.17
CA ILE A 83 -7.06 -7.95 -4.78
C ILE A 83 -7.56 -9.13 -3.96
N LYS A 84 -8.83 -9.53 -4.11
CA LYS A 84 -9.39 -10.71 -3.47
C LYS A 84 -8.55 -11.97 -3.74
N VAL A 85 -8.14 -12.14 -4.98
CA VAL A 85 -7.32 -13.27 -5.43
C VAL A 85 -5.91 -13.19 -4.85
N CYS A 86 -5.32 -12.00 -4.76
CA CYS A 86 -3.99 -11.83 -4.19
C CYS A 86 -3.88 -12.33 -2.75
N PHE A 87 -4.95 -12.24 -1.95
CA PHE A 87 -4.98 -12.74 -0.58
C PHE A 87 -5.46 -14.19 -0.44
N SER A 88 -5.91 -14.84 -1.50
CA SER A 88 -6.35 -16.25 -1.47
C SER A 88 -6.26 -16.89 -2.85
N PRO A 89 -5.05 -17.09 -3.42
CA PRO A 89 -4.87 -17.54 -4.80
C PRO A 89 -5.05 -19.03 -4.98
N SER A 90 -4.81 -19.82 -3.95
CA SER A 90 -4.75 -21.29 -4.01
C SER A 90 -5.56 -21.95 -2.90
N LYS A 91 -5.95 -23.20 -3.14
CA LYS A 91 -6.54 -24.10 -2.14
C LYS A 91 -5.50 -25.02 -1.48
N ASP A 92 -4.26 -25.03 -1.96
CA ASP A 92 -3.17 -25.82 -1.40
C ASP A 92 -2.62 -25.13 -0.14
N GLU A 93 -2.31 -25.88 0.91
CA GLU A 93 -1.70 -25.36 2.13
C GLU A 93 -0.35 -24.70 1.85
N GLY A 94 -0.06 -23.61 2.57
CA GLY A 94 1.18 -22.84 2.42
C GLY A 94 1.17 -21.79 1.31
N PHE A 95 0.06 -21.63 0.56
CA PHE A 95 -0.11 -20.60 -0.47
C PHE A 95 -1.23 -19.64 -0.08
N THR A 96 -0.98 -18.86 0.97
CA THR A 96 -1.97 -17.97 1.60
C THR A 96 -2.18 -16.65 0.88
N GLY A 97 -1.33 -16.31 -0.07
CA GLY A 97 -1.39 -15.06 -0.84
C GLY A 97 -0.31 -14.05 -0.46
N ALA A 98 -0.40 -12.87 -1.05
CA ALA A 98 0.51 -11.76 -0.81
C ALA A 98 0.36 -11.23 0.63
N SER A 99 1.44 -10.69 1.19
CA SER A 99 1.41 -9.99 2.48
C SER A 99 0.94 -8.54 2.34
N LEU A 100 1.22 -7.93 1.20
CA LEU A 100 0.86 -6.55 0.88
C LEU A 100 0.41 -6.46 -0.59
N VAL A 101 -0.69 -5.76 -0.82
CA VAL A 101 -1.15 -5.40 -2.17
C VAL A 101 -1.18 -3.88 -2.29
N LYS A 102 -0.45 -3.37 -3.27
CA LYS A 102 -0.46 -1.96 -3.66
C LYS A 102 -1.37 -1.83 -4.89
N ALA A 103 -2.46 -1.09 -4.74
CA ALA A 103 -3.48 -0.95 -5.78
C ALA A 103 -3.47 0.47 -6.37
N LEU A 104 -3.40 0.54 -7.68
CA LEU A 104 -3.47 1.75 -8.46
C LEU A 104 -4.77 1.74 -9.27
N ASN A 105 -5.73 2.56 -8.87
CA ASN A 105 -6.97 2.72 -9.61
C ASN A 105 -6.77 3.77 -10.72
N ILE A 106 -7.17 3.40 -11.94
CA ILE A 106 -7.05 4.27 -13.12
C ILE A 106 -8.35 5.04 -13.45
N ASN A 107 -9.43 4.79 -12.71
CA ASN A 107 -10.68 5.48 -12.96
C ASN A 107 -10.64 6.88 -12.33
N PRO A 108 -10.91 7.96 -13.10
CA PRO A 108 -11.04 9.30 -12.57
C PRO A 108 -12.40 9.45 -11.85
N ASN A 109 -12.51 8.85 -10.68
CA ASN A 109 -13.71 8.85 -9.87
C ASN A 109 -13.97 10.23 -9.27
N THR A 110 -15.24 10.61 -9.17
CA THR A 110 -15.65 11.90 -8.59
C THR A 110 -16.17 11.68 -7.17
N ALA A 111 -15.69 12.49 -6.21
CA ALA A 111 -16.17 12.45 -4.83
C ALA A 111 -17.60 13.00 -4.72
N SER A 112 -18.40 12.36 -3.87
CA SER A 112 -19.72 12.89 -3.51
C SER A 112 -19.54 14.10 -2.61
N SER A 113 -20.39 15.12 -2.78
CA SER A 113 -20.36 16.32 -1.96
C SER A 113 -21.77 16.83 -1.63
N GLY A 114 -21.84 17.77 -0.70
CA GLY A 114 -23.07 18.46 -0.34
C GLY A 114 -22.78 19.83 0.27
N THR A 115 -23.65 20.80 0.00
CA THR A 115 -23.57 22.14 0.56
C THR A 115 -24.38 22.21 1.85
N PHE A 116 -23.80 22.71 2.92
CA PHE A 116 -24.42 22.81 4.24
C PHE A 116 -24.42 24.28 4.69
N GLN A 117 -25.55 24.72 5.20
CA GLN A 117 -25.71 26.11 5.64
C GLN A 117 -24.91 26.40 6.91
N SER A 118 -24.43 27.64 7.02
CA SER A 118 -23.82 28.17 8.23
C SER A 118 -24.90 28.75 9.17
N VAL A 119 -24.59 28.82 10.46
CA VAL A 119 -25.42 29.54 11.44
C VAL A 119 -25.40 31.03 11.11
N ASP A 120 -26.57 31.64 11.10
CA ASP A 120 -26.79 33.10 10.95
C ASP A 120 -26.21 33.75 9.67
N LEU A 121 -25.80 32.97 8.68
CA LEU A 121 -25.26 33.51 7.43
C LEU A 121 -25.87 32.82 6.18
N PRO A 122 -25.98 33.57 5.06
CA PRO A 122 -26.34 32.96 3.77
C PRO A 122 -25.19 32.15 3.16
N THR A 123 -24.04 32.07 3.82
CA THR A 123 -22.88 31.31 3.38
C THR A 123 -23.08 29.82 3.64
N SER A 124 -22.40 29.02 2.87
CA SER A 124 -22.46 27.58 3.00
C SER A 124 -21.06 26.96 3.02
N HIS A 125 -20.96 25.86 3.73
CA HIS A 125 -19.79 24.99 3.73
C HIS A 125 -20.00 23.82 2.77
N THR A 126 -18.92 23.21 2.33
CA THR A 126 -18.97 21.98 1.52
C THR A 126 -18.49 20.81 2.36
N ILE A 127 -19.28 19.72 2.40
CA ILE A 127 -18.81 18.45 2.95
C ILE A 127 -18.67 17.48 1.78
N SER A 128 -17.48 16.90 1.66
CA SER A 128 -17.13 15.96 0.59
C SER A 128 -16.76 14.59 1.18
N ALA A 129 -17.13 13.52 0.48
CA ALA A 129 -16.68 12.18 0.82
C ALA A 129 -15.15 12.09 0.68
N LEU A 130 -14.46 11.47 1.63
CA LEU A 130 -13.01 11.27 1.57
C LEU A 130 -12.62 10.38 0.40
N VAL A 131 -13.40 9.32 0.14
CA VAL A 131 -13.10 8.39 -0.96
C VAL A 131 -13.95 8.73 -2.18
N PRO A 132 -13.36 9.07 -3.33
CA PRO A 132 -14.07 9.32 -4.57
C PRO A 132 -14.87 8.10 -5.06
N GLY A 133 -16.02 8.35 -5.67
CA GLY A 133 -16.89 7.34 -6.28
C GLY A 133 -18.31 7.32 -5.72
N PRO A 134 -19.20 6.48 -6.28
CA PRO A 134 -20.63 6.47 -5.96
C PRO A 134 -20.96 6.01 -4.52
N LYS A 135 -20.03 5.35 -3.82
CA LYS A 135 -20.23 4.96 -2.42
C LYS A 135 -20.50 6.17 -1.52
N GLY A 136 -19.82 7.28 -1.80
CA GLY A 136 -20.01 8.52 -1.06
C GLY A 136 -21.45 9.05 -1.07
N ASN A 137 -22.26 8.71 -2.08
CA ASN A 137 -23.68 9.08 -2.15
C ASN A 137 -24.53 8.46 -1.02
N ASN A 138 -24.03 7.43 -0.34
CA ASN A 138 -24.70 6.79 0.80
C ASN A 138 -24.35 7.46 2.14
N ILE A 139 -23.38 8.36 2.15
CA ILE A 139 -23.00 9.11 3.35
C ILE A 139 -24.09 10.12 3.65
N ARG A 140 -24.54 10.10 4.90
CA ARG A 140 -25.60 10.97 5.42
C ARG A 140 -25.12 11.67 6.67
N ILE A 141 -25.48 12.95 6.77
CA ILE A 141 -25.05 13.84 7.85
C ILE A 141 -26.26 14.54 8.45
N LYS A 142 -26.25 14.69 9.77
CA LYS A 142 -27.25 15.42 10.52
C LYS A 142 -26.54 16.28 11.56
N VAL A 143 -26.97 17.54 11.71
CA VAL A 143 -26.48 18.47 12.73
C VAL A 143 -27.64 18.83 13.63
N SER A 144 -27.45 18.78 14.94
CA SER A 144 -28.51 19.09 15.90
C SER A 144 -27.97 19.79 17.15
N THR A 145 -28.68 20.81 17.61
CA THR A 145 -28.43 21.47 18.88
C THR A 145 -29.53 21.09 19.87
N VAL A 146 -29.14 20.49 20.99
CA VAL A 146 -30.06 20.07 22.05
C VAL A 146 -29.58 20.66 23.38
N SER A 147 -30.43 21.47 24.02
CA SER A 147 -30.10 22.12 25.28
C SER A 147 -28.79 22.94 25.25
N GLY A 148 -28.49 23.58 24.11
CA GLY A 148 -27.29 24.38 23.90
C GLY A 148 -26.02 23.59 23.53
N GLN A 149 -26.11 22.26 23.48
CA GLN A 149 -25.03 21.36 23.05
C GLN A 149 -25.18 21.01 21.57
N ASN A 150 -24.11 21.06 20.80
CA ASN A 150 -24.10 20.77 19.37
C ASN A 150 -23.54 19.37 19.08
N PHE A 151 -24.24 18.63 18.24
CA PHE A 151 -23.88 17.26 17.85
C PHE A 151 -23.93 17.10 16.34
N ILE A 152 -23.01 16.30 15.81
CA ILE A 152 -23.06 15.78 14.44
C ILE A 152 -23.25 14.28 14.48
N GLU A 153 -24.16 13.79 13.66
CA GLU A 153 -24.33 12.38 13.34
C GLU A 153 -23.91 12.18 11.87
N ILE A 154 -22.95 11.28 11.64
CA ILE A 154 -22.51 10.88 10.29
C ILE A 154 -22.55 9.38 10.16
N GLY A 155 -22.93 8.86 9.00
CA GLY A 155 -22.93 7.42 8.76
C GLY A 155 -23.14 7.07 7.30
N ASP A 156 -22.94 5.81 7.01
CA ASP A 156 -23.19 5.17 5.71
C ASP A 156 -24.10 3.95 5.88
N GLU A 157 -23.99 2.98 4.98
CA GLU A 157 -24.72 1.70 5.04
C GLU A 157 -24.29 0.79 6.21
N ASN A 158 -23.10 1.02 6.80
CA ASN A 158 -22.53 0.18 7.86
C ASN A 158 -22.94 0.67 9.26
N GLY A 159 -23.35 1.93 9.41
CA GLY A 159 -23.76 2.48 10.69
C GLY A 159 -23.73 4.00 10.76
N ILE A 160 -24.05 4.51 11.94
CA ILE A 160 -24.04 5.94 12.26
C ILE A 160 -23.13 6.15 13.48
N THR A 161 -22.26 7.13 13.39
CA THR A 161 -21.44 7.63 14.50
C THR A 161 -21.95 9.01 14.92
N LYS A 162 -22.05 9.24 16.23
CA LYS A 162 -22.48 10.51 16.81
C LYS A 162 -21.31 11.13 17.58
N SER A 163 -21.11 12.45 17.43
CA SER A 163 -20.10 13.19 18.17
C SER A 163 -20.45 13.32 19.66
N SER A 164 -19.46 13.66 20.48
CA SER A 164 -19.66 14.35 21.75
C SER A 164 -20.17 15.78 21.50
N ASP A 165 -20.42 16.55 22.55
CA ASP A 165 -20.75 17.96 22.43
C ASP A 165 -19.60 18.75 21.78
N LEU A 166 -19.89 19.43 20.69
CA LEU A 166 -18.96 20.24 19.91
C LEU A 166 -19.02 21.73 20.24
N SER A 167 -19.95 22.17 21.12
CA SER A 167 -20.22 23.57 21.43
C SER A 167 -19.39 24.13 22.60
N ALA A 168 -18.40 23.39 23.09
CA ALA A 168 -17.56 23.83 24.22
C ALA A 168 -16.97 25.24 24.00
N SER A 169 -16.92 26.01 25.07
CA SER A 169 -16.35 27.36 25.09
C SER A 169 -14.83 27.32 25.23
N ASP A 170 -14.12 28.25 24.58
CA ASP A 170 -12.66 28.28 24.58
C ASP A 170 -12.08 29.46 25.31
N LEU A 171 -12.73 30.62 25.19
CA LEU A 171 -12.27 31.88 25.73
C LEU A 171 -13.46 32.74 26.10
N GLU A 172 -13.38 33.45 27.24
CA GLU A 172 -14.32 34.46 27.67
C GLU A 172 -13.62 35.81 27.78
N ILE A 173 -14.23 36.88 27.24
CA ILE A 173 -13.70 38.24 27.30
C ILE A 173 -14.76 39.13 27.95
N THR A 174 -14.35 39.85 28.98
CA THR A 174 -15.21 40.81 29.73
C THR A 174 -14.58 42.18 29.70
N TYR A 175 -15.41 43.23 29.57
CA TYR A 175 -15.04 44.61 29.71
C TYR A 175 -15.68 45.20 30.97
N THR A 176 -14.89 45.81 31.83
CA THR A 176 -15.32 46.36 33.14
C THR A 176 -15.26 47.89 33.21
N GLY A 177 -14.91 48.53 32.08
CA GLY A 177 -14.89 50.00 31.99
C GLY A 177 -16.28 50.60 31.83
N ASN A 178 -16.32 51.94 31.66
CA ASN A 178 -17.54 52.74 31.62
C ASN A 178 -17.88 53.32 30.23
N ALA A 179 -17.36 52.74 29.14
CA ALA A 179 -17.70 53.16 27.79
C ALA A 179 -19.19 52.95 27.47
N THR A 180 -19.75 53.81 26.61
CA THR A 180 -21.14 53.69 26.14
C THR A 180 -21.29 52.53 25.18
N THR A 181 -20.23 52.24 24.39
CA THR A 181 -20.13 51.07 23.55
C THR A 181 -18.77 50.39 23.72
N ALA A 182 -18.75 49.08 23.71
CA ALA A 182 -17.56 48.23 23.72
C ALA A 182 -17.83 47.01 22.85
N ASP A 183 -17.47 47.11 21.59
CA ASP A 183 -17.87 46.15 20.57
C ASP A 183 -16.68 45.26 20.19
N LEU A 184 -16.77 43.97 20.52
CA LEU A 184 -15.79 42.92 20.13
C LEU A 184 -16.09 42.45 18.73
N ALA A 185 -15.10 42.49 17.86
CA ALA A 185 -15.15 41.94 16.49
C ALA A 185 -14.02 40.94 16.26
N TRP A 186 -14.32 39.87 15.51
CA TRP A 186 -13.37 38.84 15.09
C TRP A 186 -13.69 38.34 13.67
N ASN A 187 -12.76 38.49 12.75
CA ASN A 187 -12.93 38.14 11.33
C ASN A 187 -11.95 37.07 10.80
N GLY A 188 -11.31 36.34 11.69
CA GLY A 188 -10.34 35.28 11.33
C GLY A 188 -8.91 35.79 11.11
N THR A 189 -8.69 37.11 11.01
CA THR A 189 -7.36 37.71 10.85
C THR A 189 -7.05 38.67 11.99
N THR A 190 -8.04 39.49 12.34
CA THR A 190 -7.92 40.55 13.35
C THR A 190 -9.03 40.39 14.36
N ILE A 191 -8.66 40.40 15.64
CA ILE A 191 -9.57 40.54 16.77
C ILE A 191 -9.40 41.94 17.37
N SER A 192 -10.51 42.63 17.65
CA SER A 192 -10.47 44.01 18.15
C SER A 192 -11.65 44.30 19.03
N VAL A 193 -11.46 45.23 19.98
CA VAL A 193 -12.54 45.90 20.69
C VAL A 193 -12.51 47.38 20.39
N THR A 194 -13.66 47.90 19.97
CA THR A 194 -13.84 49.35 19.69
C THR A 194 -14.71 49.96 20.77
N LEU A 195 -14.20 50.99 21.41
CA LEU A 195 -14.89 51.74 22.44
C LEU A 195 -15.39 53.09 21.92
N ALA A 196 -16.55 53.55 22.45
CA ALA A 196 -16.99 54.92 22.30
C ALA A 196 -17.61 55.44 23.61
N GLY A 197 -17.48 56.74 23.86
CA GLY A 197 -18.06 57.42 25.04
C GLY A 197 -17.44 56.99 26.37
N GLN A 198 -16.17 56.56 26.40
CA GLN A 198 -15.46 56.22 27.63
C GLN A 198 -15.12 57.49 28.43
N LEU A 199 -15.24 57.40 29.75
CA LEU A 199 -14.92 58.46 30.73
C LEU A 199 -13.76 58.03 31.66
N ASP A 200 -13.20 56.83 31.44
CA ASP A 200 -12.08 56.28 32.19
C ASP A 200 -10.82 56.14 31.32
N SER A 201 -9.78 55.47 31.83
CA SER A 201 -8.52 55.26 31.13
C SER A 201 -8.50 54.04 30.22
N THR A 202 -9.67 53.44 29.92
CA THR A 202 -9.77 52.29 29.01
C THR A 202 -9.61 52.73 27.56
N ALA A 203 -9.12 51.85 26.70
CA ALA A 203 -8.87 52.16 25.31
C ALA A 203 -9.33 50.99 24.38
N SER A 204 -9.66 51.36 23.15
CA SER A 204 -9.82 50.35 22.08
C SER A 204 -8.51 49.65 21.83
N TRP A 205 -8.59 48.36 21.45
CA TRP A 205 -7.41 47.59 21.10
C TRP A 205 -7.66 46.71 19.89
N SER A 206 -6.59 46.27 19.26
CA SER A 206 -6.61 45.31 18.12
C SER A 206 -5.34 44.49 18.09
N THR A 207 -5.47 43.23 17.77
CA THR A 207 -4.33 42.31 17.50
C THR A 207 -4.65 41.39 16.34
N THR A 208 -3.63 40.72 15.80
CA THR A 208 -3.76 39.81 14.65
C THR A 208 -3.36 38.41 15.03
N VAL A 209 -3.82 37.41 14.26
CA VAL A 209 -3.40 36.00 14.42
C VAL A 209 -1.88 35.82 14.36
N SER A 210 -1.18 36.65 13.57
CA SER A 210 0.29 36.60 13.50
C SER A 210 0.99 37.15 14.75
N ALA A 211 0.35 38.03 15.48
CA ALA A 211 0.90 38.61 16.71
C ALA A 211 0.52 37.79 17.97
N THR A 212 -0.65 37.15 17.95
CA THR A 212 -1.17 36.28 19.02
C THR A 212 -1.74 35.01 18.42
N PRO A 213 -0.88 34.06 17.97
CA PRO A 213 -1.32 32.85 17.26
C PRO A 213 -2.11 31.86 18.13
N THR A 214 -1.94 31.90 19.45
CA THR A 214 -2.66 31.03 20.39
C THR A 214 -3.62 31.81 21.30
N ILE A 215 -4.60 31.11 21.89
CA ILE A 215 -5.51 31.69 22.87
C ILE A 215 -4.74 32.17 24.11
N GLY A 216 -3.70 31.45 24.52
CA GLY A 216 -2.86 31.84 25.68
C GLY A 216 -2.21 33.20 25.48
N GLU A 217 -1.59 33.42 24.31
CA GLU A 217 -0.97 34.72 23.95
C GLU A 217 -2.02 35.83 23.82
N LEU A 218 -3.20 35.51 23.28
CA LEU A 218 -4.31 36.47 23.21
C LEU A 218 -4.80 36.86 24.60
N ILE A 219 -4.93 35.91 25.53
CA ILE A 219 -5.33 36.20 26.93
C ILE A 219 -4.30 37.10 27.61
N GLU A 220 -3.02 36.81 27.45
CA GLU A 220 -1.95 37.65 28.00
C GLU A 220 -2.02 39.08 27.41
N PHE A 221 -2.20 39.18 26.09
CA PHE A 221 -2.36 40.46 25.41
C PHE A 221 -3.56 41.25 25.97
N ILE A 222 -4.74 40.61 26.10
CA ILE A 222 -5.98 41.27 26.56
C ILE A 222 -5.87 41.68 28.04
N ASN A 223 -5.34 40.79 28.90
CA ASN A 223 -5.22 41.09 30.34
C ASN A 223 -4.20 42.20 30.65
N ASN A 224 -3.35 42.55 29.71
CA ASN A 224 -2.48 43.71 29.78
C ASN A 224 -3.19 45.01 29.34
N GLN A 225 -4.44 44.95 28.82
CA GLN A 225 -5.23 46.13 28.48
C GLN A 225 -6.08 46.56 29.67
N ASN A 226 -6.06 47.85 29.99
CA ASN A 226 -6.82 48.38 31.13
C ASN A 226 -8.34 48.23 30.94
N GLY A 227 -9.00 47.65 31.94
CA GLY A 227 -10.45 47.45 31.94
C GLY A 227 -10.95 46.22 31.18
N TYR A 228 -10.05 45.31 30.81
CA TYR A 228 -10.41 44.03 30.17
C TYR A 228 -9.94 42.84 30.98
N VAL A 229 -10.72 41.77 30.94
CA VAL A 229 -10.39 40.48 31.53
C VAL A 229 -10.70 39.39 30.53
N ALA A 230 -9.69 38.58 30.20
CA ALA A 230 -9.84 37.39 29.41
C ALA A 230 -9.61 36.15 30.27
N THR A 231 -10.53 35.18 30.19
CA THR A 231 -10.48 33.93 30.97
C THR A 231 -10.40 32.73 30.04
N LEU A 232 -9.44 31.84 30.30
CA LEU A 232 -9.28 30.58 29.56
C LEU A 232 -10.37 29.60 29.99
N LEU A 233 -11.02 28.98 29.00
CA LEU A 233 -12.02 27.92 29.20
C LEU A 233 -11.61 26.56 28.59
N SER A 234 -10.56 26.52 27.75
CA SER A 234 -10.03 25.33 27.12
C SER A 234 -8.54 25.09 27.43
N THR A 235 -7.65 25.24 26.47
CA THR A 235 -6.18 25.08 26.61
C THR A 235 -5.44 26.31 26.04
N THR A 236 -4.30 26.66 26.64
CA THR A 236 -3.47 27.81 26.21
C THR A 236 -2.95 27.65 24.78
N ASP A 237 -2.67 26.42 24.33
CA ASP A 237 -2.06 26.13 23.02
C ASP A 237 -3.08 26.08 21.88
N TYR A 238 -4.37 26.27 22.16
CA TYR A 238 -5.40 26.29 21.15
C TYR A 238 -5.19 27.47 20.19
N LEU A 239 -5.19 27.19 18.87
CA LEU A 239 -4.88 28.21 17.87
C LEU A 239 -6.04 29.20 17.68
N LEU A 240 -5.74 30.48 17.72
CA LEU A 240 -6.74 31.55 17.54
C LEU A 240 -7.48 31.45 16.18
N LYS A 241 -6.81 31.04 15.13
CA LYS A 241 -7.41 30.82 13.80
C LYS A 241 -8.53 29.76 13.78
N ASN A 242 -8.61 28.89 14.81
CA ASN A 242 -9.63 27.85 14.94
C ASN A 242 -10.90 28.34 15.64
N ILE A 243 -10.89 29.55 16.17
CA ILE A 243 -12.07 30.18 16.76
C ILE A 243 -13.03 30.65 15.66
N ASP A 244 -14.32 30.41 15.87
CA ASP A 244 -15.39 30.80 14.95
C ASP A 244 -15.44 32.34 14.81
N TRP A 245 -15.67 32.81 13.58
CA TRP A 245 -15.78 34.26 13.34
C TRP A 245 -17.06 34.80 13.94
N LEU A 246 -17.00 36.05 14.39
CA LEU A 246 -18.18 36.78 14.81
C LEU A 246 -18.82 37.46 13.60
N VAL A 247 -20.02 37.00 13.25
CA VAL A 247 -20.80 37.59 12.13
C VAL A 247 -21.10 39.06 12.36
N ASN A 248 -21.45 39.40 13.60
CA ASN A 248 -21.67 40.77 14.05
C ASN A 248 -20.82 41.04 15.29
N PRO A 249 -20.38 42.27 15.51
CA PRO A 249 -19.73 42.64 16.75
C PRO A 249 -20.59 42.31 17.97
N VAL A 250 -19.95 41.82 19.02
CA VAL A 250 -20.61 41.46 20.30
C VAL A 250 -20.33 42.57 21.33
N SER A 251 -21.40 43.10 21.92
CA SER A 251 -21.25 44.15 22.95
C SER A 251 -20.79 43.57 24.28
N LEU A 252 -19.75 44.18 24.85
CA LEU A 252 -19.19 43.86 26.18
C LEU A 252 -19.67 44.83 27.27
N VAL A 253 -20.56 45.77 26.95
CA VAL A 253 -21.03 46.80 27.89
C VAL A 253 -21.83 46.16 29.03
N GLY A 254 -21.59 46.64 30.27
CA GLY A 254 -22.27 46.15 31.48
C GLY A 254 -21.66 44.86 32.03
N ALA A 255 -20.39 44.60 31.73
CA ALA A 255 -19.65 43.39 32.15
C ALA A 255 -20.29 42.07 31.68
N VAL A 256 -20.98 42.12 30.53
CA VAL A 256 -21.51 40.93 29.89
C VAL A 256 -20.34 40.22 29.19
N PRO A 257 -20.02 38.95 29.53
CA PRO A 257 -18.93 38.26 28.90
C PRO A 257 -19.28 37.84 27.46
N ALA A 258 -18.35 38.06 26.54
CA ALA A 258 -18.38 37.42 25.22
C ALA A 258 -17.65 36.09 25.26
N VAL A 259 -18.35 35.02 24.91
CA VAL A 259 -17.77 33.67 24.85
C VAL A 259 -17.42 33.33 23.42
N LEU A 260 -16.15 33.05 23.17
CA LEU A 260 -15.63 32.61 21.88
C LEU A 260 -15.45 31.09 21.88
N LYS A 261 -15.77 30.47 20.75
CA LYS A 261 -15.76 29.01 20.56
C LYS A 261 -15.08 28.65 19.26
N GLY A 262 -14.46 27.49 19.20
CA GLY A 262 -13.98 26.86 17.97
C GLY A 262 -14.88 25.69 17.56
N GLN A 263 -16.19 25.91 17.47
CA GLN A 263 -17.17 24.86 17.19
C GLN A 263 -17.01 24.31 15.78
N LEU A 264 -16.78 25.18 14.77
CA LEU A 264 -16.55 24.71 13.39
C LEU A 264 -15.31 23.81 13.29
N PHE A 265 -14.22 24.18 13.96
CA PHE A 265 -13.00 23.36 13.98
C PHE A 265 -13.24 21.98 14.59
N ARG A 266 -14.06 21.88 15.65
CA ARG A 266 -14.45 20.59 16.24
C ARG A 266 -15.36 19.80 15.30
N GLN A 267 -16.23 20.48 14.56
CA GLN A 267 -17.08 19.86 13.52
C GLN A 267 -16.23 19.30 12.37
N GLU A 268 -15.24 20.08 11.88
CA GLU A 268 -14.24 19.63 10.89
C GLU A 268 -13.48 18.40 11.38
N SER A 269 -12.93 18.46 12.58
CA SER A 269 -12.14 17.39 13.19
C SER A 269 -12.97 16.10 13.38
N PHE A 270 -14.22 16.22 13.81
CA PHE A 270 -15.11 15.07 13.99
C PHE A 270 -15.42 14.41 12.65
N LEU A 271 -15.74 15.19 11.61
CA LEU A 271 -16.03 14.66 10.28
C LEU A 271 -14.82 13.96 9.68
N LEU A 272 -13.64 14.56 9.78
CA LEU A 272 -12.39 13.96 9.30
C LEU A 272 -12.06 12.64 10.05
N ASN A 273 -12.18 12.64 11.38
CA ASN A 273 -11.94 11.47 12.22
C ASN A 273 -12.97 10.35 12.02
N SER A 274 -14.10 10.63 11.38
CA SER A 274 -15.07 9.59 10.99
C SER A 274 -14.58 8.71 9.84
N GLU A 275 -13.51 9.13 9.13
CA GLU A 275 -12.97 8.48 7.93
C GLU A 275 -13.98 8.39 6.76
N LEU A 276 -15.09 9.12 6.84
CA LEU A 276 -16.13 9.12 5.81
C LEU A 276 -16.13 10.40 4.98
N ALA A 277 -15.96 11.56 5.63
CA ALA A 277 -16.08 12.84 4.95
C ALA A 277 -15.21 13.91 5.59
N GLU A 278 -14.90 14.95 4.81
CA GLU A 278 -14.23 16.15 5.26
C GLU A 278 -15.11 17.39 5.03
N LEU A 279 -14.92 18.40 5.90
CA LEU A 279 -15.61 19.69 5.78
C LEU A 279 -14.62 20.73 5.28
N THR A 280 -14.98 21.40 4.18
CA THR A 280 -14.29 22.58 3.68
C THR A 280 -15.12 23.80 4.06
N ALA A 281 -14.55 24.69 4.88
CA ALA A 281 -15.20 25.92 5.29
C ALA A 281 -15.47 26.84 4.08
N GLY A 282 -16.63 27.49 4.08
CA GLY A 282 -16.97 28.53 3.12
C GLY A 282 -16.17 29.83 3.38
N ALA A 283 -16.63 30.94 2.79
CA ALA A 283 -15.94 32.22 2.86
C ALA A 283 -15.78 32.75 4.30
N GLN A 284 -16.62 32.32 5.22
CA GLN A 284 -16.56 32.68 6.64
C GLN A 284 -16.59 31.42 7.51
N ARG A 285 -15.72 31.36 8.49
CA ARG A 285 -15.60 30.24 9.43
C ARG A 285 -16.62 30.38 10.58
N VAL A 286 -17.84 29.97 10.31
CA VAL A 286 -18.97 29.97 11.24
C VAL A 286 -19.53 28.55 11.32
N PRO A 287 -19.98 28.05 12.47
CA PRO A 287 -20.46 26.70 12.63
C PRO A 287 -21.57 26.31 11.63
N LEU A 288 -21.70 25.01 11.38
CA LEU A 288 -22.81 24.45 10.63
C LEU A 288 -24.14 24.74 11.34
N ALA A 289 -25.16 25.15 10.58
CA ALA A 289 -26.53 25.33 11.07
C ALA A 289 -27.17 23.97 11.39
N ASP A 290 -28.12 24.00 12.31
CA ASP A 290 -28.94 22.82 12.64
C ASP A 290 -29.68 22.29 11.42
N MET A 291 -29.61 20.99 11.26
CA MET A 291 -30.24 20.23 10.19
C MET A 291 -30.84 18.95 10.80
N PRO A 292 -32.10 18.98 11.23
CA PRO A 292 -32.71 17.92 12.04
C PRO A 292 -32.99 16.62 11.25
N VAL A 293 -32.88 16.67 9.93
CA VAL A 293 -33.07 15.52 9.02
C VAL A 293 -31.74 15.19 8.37
N PHE A 294 -31.45 13.89 8.23
CA PHE A 294 -30.26 13.44 7.50
C PHE A 294 -30.26 13.95 6.07
N LYS A 295 -29.16 14.61 5.70
CA LYS A 295 -28.84 15.02 4.33
C LYS A 295 -27.78 14.08 3.76
N TYR A 296 -28.05 13.53 2.58
CA TYR A 296 -27.12 12.69 1.86
C TYR A 296 -26.18 13.53 1.01
N LEU A 297 -24.93 13.08 0.89
CA LEU A 297 -24.03 13.58 -0.15
C LEU A 297 -24.50 13.08 -1.52
N SER A 298 -24.07 13.73 -2.58
CA SER A 298 -24.50 13.42 -3.96
C SER A 298 -23.39 13.75 -4.96
N GLY A 299 -23.57 13.31 -6.23
CA GLY A 299 -22.64 13.64 -7.31
C GLY A 299 -21.40 12.76 -7.39
N GLY A 300 -21.28 11.74 -6.52
CA GLY A 300 -20.22 10.73 -6.63
C GLY A 300 -20.48 9.81 -7.83
N LEU A 301 -19.50 9.71 -8.72
CA LEU A 301 -19.58 8.92 -9.96
C LEU A 301 -18.33 8.07 -10.13
N THR A 302 -18.51 6.91 -10.78
CA THR A 302 -17.41 6.11 -11.31
C THR A 302 -16.94 6.71 -12.62
N GLY A 303 -15.68 7.08 -12.71
CA GLY A 303 -15.04 7.46 -13.95
C GLY A 303 -14.71 6.24 -14.81
N THR A 304 -14.27 6.48 -16.05
CA THR A 304 -13.83 5.42 -16.96
C THR A 304 -12.39 5.67 -17.35
N GLY A 305 -11.48 4.82 -16.92
CA GLY A 305 -10.08 4.86 -17.32
C GLY A 305 -9.90 4.40 -18.77
N LEU A 306 -8.92 4.98 -19.44
CA LEU A 306 -8.53 4.69 -20.81
C LEU A 306 -7.32 3.75 -20.86
N VAL A 307 -7.00 3.24 -22.05
CA VAL A 307 -5.79 2.43 -22.27
C VAL A 307 -4.51 3.23 -21.94
N SER A 308 -4.49 4.53 -22.28
CA SER A 308 -3.39 5.44 -21.93
C SER A 308 -3.16 5.57 -20.42
N ASP A 309 -4.22 5.46 -19.63
CA ASP A 309 -4.13 5.65 -18.18
C ASP A 309 -3.42 4.47 -17.50
N TYR A 310 -3.52 3.26 -18.08
CA TYR A 310 -2.68 2.11 -17.66
C TYR A 310 -1.19 2.38 -17.91
N MET A 311 -0.85 2.99 -19.05
CA MET A 311 0.55 3.30 -19.38
C MET A 311 1.10 4.39 -18.46
N THR A 312 0.33 5.46 -18.22
CA THR A 312 0.68 6.51 -17.24
C THR A 312 0.84 5.96 -15.83
N ALA A 313 -0.03 5.04 -15.42
CA ALA A 313 0.09 4.37 -14.13
C ALA A 313 1.33 3.48 -14.04
N LEU A 314 1.75 2.82 -15.12
CA LEU A 314 3.01 2.07 -15.19
C LEU A 314 4.23 2.98 -15.09
N ASP A 315 4.21 4.16 -15.74
CA ASP A 315 5.29 5.15 -15.59
C ASP A 315 5.39 5.65 -14.15
N PHE A 316 4.25 5.96 -13.53
CA PHE A 316 4.21 6.34 -12.12
C PHE A 316 4.73 5.22 -11.20
N CYS A 317 4.48 3.95 -11.55
CA CYS A 317 4.96 2.79 -10.81
C CYS A 317 6.49 2.62 -10.80
N GLU A 318 7.27 3.34 -11.61
CA GLU A 318 8.72 3.23 -11.60
C GLU A 318 9.31 3.46 -10.21
N GLY A 319 8.73 4.40 -9.44
CA GLY A 319 9.11 4.68 -8.05
C GLY A 319 8.48 3.76 -7.00
N VAL A 320 7.49 2.93 -7.38
CA VAL A 320 6.77 2.10 -6.41
C VAL A 320 7.46 0.74 -6.28
N THR A 321 7.83 0.37 -5.06
CA THR A 321 8.49 -0.92 -4.78
C THR A 321 7.49 -2.07 -4.70
N GLY A 322 7.87 -3.22 -5.24
CA GLY A 322 7.07 -4.46 -5.20
C GLY A 322 7.49 -5.42 -6.31
N MET A 323 7.66 -6.70 -5.95
CA MET A 323 8.19 -7.74 -6.85
C MET A 323 7.26 -8.02 -8.04
N TYR A 324 5.94 -7.98 -7.85
CA TYR A 324 5.00 -8.41 -8.89
C TYR A 324 4.14 -7.24 -9.35
N ARG A 325 4.09 -7.00 -10.68
CA ARG A 325 3.26 -5.96 -11.30
C ARG A 325 2.26 -6.59 -12.26
N ASN A 326 0.98 -6.34 -12.05
CA ASN A 326 -0.09 -6.91 -12.87
C ASN A 326 -1.03 -5.81 -13.37
N VAL A 327 -1.47 -5.95 -14.61
CA VAL A 327 -2.48 -5.10 -15.21
C VAL A 327 -3.81 -5.85 -15.31
N CYS A 328 -4.88 -5.26 -14.78
CA CYS A 328 -6.22 -5.85 -14.78
C CYS A 328 -6.95 -5.55 -16.11
N THR A 329 -6.31 -5.84 -17.23
CA THR A 329 -6.84 -5.66 -18.58
C THR A 329 -6.28 -6.68 -19.53
N SER A 330 -7.03 -7.01 -20.58
CA SER A 330 -6.62 -7.88 -21.67
C SER A 330 -6.21 -7.10 -22.94
N ASN A 331 -5.86 -5.83 -22.80
CA ASN A 331 -5.40 -5.02 -23.91
C ASN A 331 -3.96 -5.34 -24.28
N ASP A 332 -3.73 -5.73 -25.54
CA ASP A 332 -2.43 -6.16 -26.05
C ASP A 332 -1.36 -5.05 -26.00
N SER A 333 -1.75 -3.79 -26.20
CA SER A 333 -0.82 -2.65 -26.12
C SER A 333 -0.35 -2.40 -24.69
N VAL A 334 -1.24 -2.57 -23.69
CA VAL A 334 -0.88 -2.48 -22.28
C VAL A 334 0.03 -3.64 -21.87
N ALA A 335 -0.23 -4.85 -22.39
CA ALA A 335 0.64 -6.00 -22.12
C ALA A 335 2.05 -5.81 -22.70
N ALA A 336 2.17 -5.24 -23.90
CA ALA A 336 3.46 -4.89 -24.51
C ALA A 336 4.19 -3.81 -23.69
N TYR A 337 3.48 -2.75 -23.30
CA TYR A 337 4.05 -1.71 -22.47
C TYR A 337 4.55 -2.23 -21.09
N LEU A 338 3.79 -3.14 -20.47
CA LEU A 338 4.21 -3.82 -19.24
C LEU A 338 5.50 -4.63 -19.44
N ALA A 339 5.64 -5.33 -20.59
CA ALA A 339 6.84 -6.08 -20.91
C ALA A 339 8.08 -5.18 -20.97
N ASP A 340 7.96 -4.05 -21.69
CA ASP A 340 9.02 -3.05 -21.81
C ASP A 340 9.33 -2.38 -20.47
N HIS A 341 8.28 -2.05 -19.69
CA HIS A 341 8.39 -1.50 -18.35
C HIS A 341 9.16 -2.46 -17.42
N CYS A 342 8.81 -3.76 -17.38
CA CYS A 342 9.52 -4.74 -16.57
C CYS A 342 10.99 -4.90 -17.01
N ALA A 343 11.26 -4.89 -18.31
CA ALA A 343 12.63 -4.95 -18.83
C ALA A 343 13.45 -3.73 -18.39
N LYS A 344 12.87 -2.53 -18.45
CA LYS A 344 13.49 -1.29 -17.94
C LYS A 344 13.77 -1.38 -16.44
N MET A 345 12.80 -1.85 -15.64
CA MET A 345 12.94 -1.92 -14.17
C MET A 345 14.01 -2.91 -13.72
N VAL A 346 14.19 -4.02 -14.43
CA VAL A 346 15.22 -5.02 -14.16
C VAL A 346 16.61 -4.58 -14.65
N SER A 347 16.68 -3.59 -15.54
CA SER A 347 17.95 -3.05 -16.01
C SER A 347 18.69 -2.30 -14.90
N PRO A 348 20.02 -2.10 -15.01
CA PRO A 348 20.79 -1.30 -14.06
C PRO A 348 20.25 0.14 -13.88
N GLU A 349 19.58 0.69 -14.89
CA GLU A 349 18.97 2.02 -14.82
C GLU A 349 17.71 2.04 -13.94
N GLY A 350 16.88 0.99 -14.01
CA GLY A 350 15.65 0.88 -13.24
C GLY A 350 15.88 0.55 -11.78
N SER A 351 16.81 -0.36 -11.50
CA SER A 351 17.17 -0.81 -10.14
C SER A 351 15.98 -1.09 -9.22
N ASN A 352 14.88 -1.61 -9.80
CA ASN A 352 13.64 -1.94 -9.09
C ASN A 352 13.09 -3.25 -9.70
N GLU A 353 13.74 -4.35 -9.35
CA GLU A 353 13.53 -5.67 -9.90
C GLU A 353 12.07 -6.08 -9.79
N THR A 354 11.44 -6.42 -10.92
CA THR A 354 10.01 -6.72 -10.95
C THR A 354 9.66 -7.78 -11.98
N PHE A 355 8.56 -8.49 -11.73
CA PHE A 355 8.01 -9.53 -12.60
C PHE A 355 6.56 -9.20 -12.98
N GLY A 356 6.29 -9.09 -14.28
CA GLY A 356 5.01 -8.66 -14.83
C GLY A 356 3.98 -9.79 -14.95
N GLY A 357 2.70 -9.40 -14.99
CA GLY A 357 1.59 -10.29 -15.29
C GLY A 357 0.52 -9.61 -16.13
N ALA A 358 0.21 -10.18 -17.30
CA ALA A 358 -0.85 -9.76 -18.21
C ALA A 358 -1.56 -10.99 -18.83
N GLY A 359 -2.56 -10.76 -19.67
CA GLY A 359 -3.21 -11.89 -20.33
C GLY A 359 -4.17 -11.51 -21.44
N ALA A 360 -4.52 -12.50 -22.24
CA ALA A 360 -5.33 -12.38 -23.43
C ALA A 360 -6.82 -12.18 -23.12
N SER A 361 -7.52 -11.50 -24.03
CA SER A 361 -8.98 -11.48 -24.01
C SER A 361 -9.57 -12.82 -24.42
N GLN A 362 -10.62 -13.26 -23.74
CA GLN A 362 -11.40 -14.44 -24.10
C GLN A 362 -12.07 -14.34 -25.49
N LEU A 363 -12.28 -13.11 -25.98
CA LEU A 363 -12.87 -12.85 -27.28
C LEU A 363 -11.89 -13.00 -28.44
N THR A 364 -10.58 -13.03 -28.14
CA THR A 364 -9.53 -13.20 -29.15
C THR A 364 -9.37 -14.69 -29.52
N ALA A 365 -9.22 -14.98 -30.80
CA ALA A 365 -9.00 -16.34 -31.28
C ALA A 365 -7.74 -16.96 -30.67
N PHE A 366 -7.77 -18.27 -30.34
CA PHE A 366 -6.66 -18.98 -29.70
C PHE A 366 -5.31 -18.80 -30.39
N SER A 367 -5.30 -18.88 -31.75
CA SER A 367 -4.07 -18.69 -32.53
C SER A 367 -3.49 -17.27 -32.39
N ALA A 368 -4.35 -16.25 -32.31
CA ALA A 368 -3.94 -14.87 -32.12
C ALA A 368 -3.40 -14.63 -30.70
N GLN A 369 -4.00 -15.26 -29.67
CA GLN A 369 -3.48 -15.22 -28.30
C GLN A 369 -2.05 -15.80 -28.22
N LEU A 370 -1.79 -16.93 -28.90
CA LEU A 370 -0.45 -17.52 -28.97
C LEU A 370 0.53 -16.63 -29.75
N ALA A 371 0.08 -16.00 -30.82
CA ALA A 371 0.90 -15.05 -31.59
C ALA A 371 1.31 -13.86 -30.73
N GLN A 372 0.37 -13.28 -29.97
CA GLN A 372 0.65 -12.18 -29.05
C GLN A 372 1.69 -12.59 -27.98
N ALA A 373 1.55 -13.74 -27.34
CA ALA A 373 2.53 -14.22 -26.36
C ALA A 373 3.94 -14.35 -26.97
N ARG A 374 4.05 -14.86 -28.22
CA ARG A 374 5.32 -14.94 -28.93
C ARG A 374 5.90 -13.58 -29.30
N THR A 375 5.04 -12.62 -29.61
CA THR A 375 5.45 -11.23 -29.91
C THR A 375 6.01 -10.53 -28.68
N LEU A 376 5.40 -10.76 -27.51
CA LEU A 376 5.90 -10.24 -26.23
C LEU A 376 7.31 -10.74 -25.91
N ASN A 377 7.60 -12.02 -26.12
CA ASN A 377 8.94 -12.64 -26.00
C ASN A 377 9.77 -12.10 -24.81
N SER A 378 9.14 -11.93 -23.66
CA SER A 378 9.74 -11.33 -22.47
C SER A 378 10.06 -12.38 -21.41
N SER A 379 11.25 -12.31 -20.83
CA SER A 379 11.66 -13.11 -19.66
C SER A 379 11.07 -12.58 -18.36
N TRP A 380 10.61 -11.33 -18.36
CA TRP A 380 10.25 -10.57 -17.17
C TRP A 380 8.76 -10.56 -16.89
N MET A 381 7.98 -11.37 -17.61
CA MET A 381 6.55 -11.44 -17.38
C MET A 381 5.94 -12.79 -17.72
N CYS A 382 4.80 -13.10 -17.11
CA CYS A 382 3.91 -14.19 -17.48
C CYS A 382 2.69 -13.68 -18.24
N TYR A 383 2.08 -14.52 -19.08
CA TYR A 383 0.93 -14.19 -19.90
C TYR A 383 -0.13 -15.29 -19.86
N GLY A 384 -1.27 -14.99 -19.23
CA GLY A 384 -2.39 -15.91 -19.12
C GLY A 384 -3.27 -15.89 -20.38
N ILE A 385 -3.66 -17.07 -20.88
CA ILE A 385 -4.56 -17.14 -22.03
C ILE A 385 -5.91 -17.78 -21.70
N ASP A 386 -6.00 -18.57 -20.62
CA ASP A 386 -7.26 -19.17 -20.23
C ASP A 386 -8.09 -18.19 -19.38
N PRO A 387 -9.34 -17.92 -19.80
CA PRO A 387 -10.28 -17.20 -18.96
C PRO A 387 -10.64 -18.05 -17.74
N VAL A 388 -10.88 -17.40 -16.62
CA VAL A 388 -11.24 -18.06 -15.35
C VAL A 388 -12.58 -17.55 -14.83
N VAL A 389 -13.40 -18.44 -14.29
CA VAL A 389 -14.69 -18.12 -13.68
C VAL A 389 -14.52 -18.14 -12.17
N MET A 390 -14.88 -17.03 -11.53
CA MET A 390 -14.75 -16.85 -10.09
C MET A 390 -15.91 -16.03 -9.54
N TYR A 391 -16.11 -16.09 -8.22
CA TYR A 391 -16.99 -15.15 -7.56
C TYR A 391 -16.36 -13.76 -7.46
N GLN A 392 -17.12 -12.73 -7.81
CA GLN A 392 -16.73 -11.32 -7.58
C GLN A 392 -16.45 -11.05 -6.10
N ALA A 393 -16.10 -9.82 -5.79
CA ALA A 393 -15.86 -9.34 -4.43
C ALA A 393 -17.06 -9.54 -3.48
N ASP A 394 -18.29 -9.64 -4.01
CA ASP A 394 -19.51 -9.95 -3.25
C ASP A 394 -19.57 -11.39 -2.72
N GLY A 395 -18.78 -12.30 -3.29
CA GLY A 395 -18.75 -13.72 -2.95
C GLY A 395 -19.92 -14.55 -3.48
N ILE A 396 -20.81 -13.97 -4.29
CA ILE A 396 -22.05 -14.60 -4.77
C ILE A 396 -22.13 -14.60 -6.30
N THR A 397 -21.80 -13.47 -6.93
CA THR A 397 -21.93 -13.28 -8.38
C THR A 397 -20.77 -13.92 -9.11
N GLU A 398 -21.05 -14.91 -9.99
CA GLU A 398 -20.04 -15.46 -10.87
C GLU A 398 -19.70 -14.49 -12.01
N LYS A 399 -18.41 -14.34 -12.30
CA LYS A 399 -17.91 -13.57 -13.44
C LYS A 399 -16.82 -14.36 -14.14
N THR A 400 -16.78 -14.28 -15.47
CA THR A 400 -15.68 -14.78 -16.28
C THR A 400 -14.68 -13.65 -16.48
N TYR A 401 -13.45 -13.88 -16.05
CA TYR A 401 -12.33 -12.96 -16.24
C TYR A 401 -11.46 -13.43 -17.37
N ASP A 402 -10.90 -12.50 -18.11
CA ASP A 402 -9.91 -12.74 -19.15
C ASP A 402 -8.61 -13.34 -18.57
N GLY A 403 -7.69 -13.73 -19.44
CA GLY A 403 -6.44 -14.39 -19.06
C GLY A 403 -5.55 -13.58 -18.11
N TRP A 404 -5.72 -12.28 -18.00
CA TRP A 404 -4.97 -11.44 -17.05
C TRP A 404 -5.20 -11.88 -15.59
N MET A 405 -6.39 -12.34 -15.25
CA MET A 405 -6.68 -12.84 -13.89
C MET A 405 -5.89 -14.13 -13.58
N LEU A 406 -5.62 -14.95 -14.60
CA LEU A 406 -4.76 -16.13 -14.42
C LEU A 406 -3.31 -15.73 -14.13
N ALA A 407 -2.83 -14.63 -14.73
CA ALA A 407 -1.51 -14.08 -14.41
C ALA A 407 -1.47 -13.50 -13.00
N VAL A 408 -2.53 -12.85 -12.53
CA VAL A 408 -2.65 -12.40 -11.13
C VAL A 408 -2.61 -13.60 -10.17
N LEU A 409 -3.37 -14.68 -10.45
CA LEU A 409 -3.35 -15.93 -9.65
C LEU A 409 -1.93 -16.53 -9.59
N HIS A 410 -1.24 -16.59 -10.72
CA HIS A 410 0.14 -17.07 -10.78
C HIS A 410 1.07 -16.23 -9.89
N ASN A 411 1.04 -14.91 -10.05
CA ASN A 411 1.91 -14.00 -9.29
C ASN A 411 1.55 -14.00 -7.79
N ALA A 412 0.28 -14.16 -7.44
CA ALA A 412 -0.16 -14.28 -6.05
C ALA A 412 0.31 -15.59 -5.39
N ILE A 413 0.32 -16.70 -6.13
CA ILE A 413 0.94 -17.94 -5.66
C ILE A 413 2.44 -17.74 -5.44
N LYS A 414 3.12 -17.05 -6.34
CA LYS A 414 4.55 -16.76 -6.21
C LYS A 414 4.84 -15.84 -5.01
N ALA A 415 4.02 -14.81 -4.81
CA ALA A 415 4.16 -13.89 -3.68
C ALA A 415 3.88 -14.53 -2.31
N SER A 416 3.12 -15.63 -2.26
CA SER A 416 2.83 -16.36 -1.02
C SER A 416 3.92 -17.31 -0.57
N ALA A 417 4.91 -17.56 -1.42
CA ALA A 417 5.87 -18.64 -1.24
C ALA A 417 7.32 -18.16 -1.41
N ASN A 418 8.26 -18.98 -0.96
CA ASN A 418 9.67 -18.75 -1.27
C ASN A 418 9.86 -18.63 -2.79
N PRO A 419 10.60 -17.64 -3.32
CA PRO A 419 10.86 -17.44 -4.75
C PRO A 419 11.26 -18.71 -5.51
N ARG A 420 11.98 -19.63 -4.88
CA ARG A 420 12.40 -20.92 -5.47
C ARG A 420 11.24 -21.90 -5.71
N GLN A 421 10.08 -21.69 -5.09
CA GLN A 421 8.95 -22.62 -5.27
C GLN A 421 8.24 -22.34 -6.59
N ALA A 422 7.95 -23.43 -7.34
CA ALA A 422 7.22 -23.33 -8.60
C ALA A 422 5.72 -23.11 -8.36
N ALA A 423 5.10 -22.29 -9.20
CA ALA A 423 3.65 -22.21 -9.29
C ALA A 423 3.04 -23.39 -10.10
N THR A 424 3.87 -24.13 -10.82
CA THR A 424 3.50 -25.33 -11.59
C THR A 424 2.75 -26.34 -10.71
N ASN A 425 1.64 -26.88 -11.22
CA ASN A 425 0.79 -27.89 -10.56
C ASN A 425 0.11 -27.41 -9.25
N LYS A 426 0.13 -26.12 -8.94
CA LYS A 426 -0.59 -25.59 -7.78
C LYS A 426 -2.07 -25.41 -8.09
N SER A 427 -2.92 -25.74 -7.11
CA SER A 427 -4.36 -25.56 -7.27
C SER A 427 -4.70 -24.05 -7.31
N LEU A 428 -5.70 -23.72 -8.10
CA LEU A 428 -6.21 -22.37 -8.24
C LEU A 428 -7.51 -22.21 -7.47
N ASN A 429 -7.67 -21.08 -6.79
CA ASN A 429 -8.92 -20.76 -6.11
C ASN A 429 -9.95 -20.17 -7.09
N ILE A 430 -10.37 -20.99 -8.04
CA ILE A 430 -11.37 -20.68 -9.07
C ILE A 430 -12.55 -21.64 -8.99
N ILE A 431 -13.68 -21.26 -9.58
CA ILE A 431 -14.86 -22.14 -9.74
C ILE A 431 -14.58 -23.13 -10.87
N ARG A 432 -14.16 -22.63 -12.04
CA ARG A 432 -13.82 -23.41 -13.24
C ARG A 432 -13.05 -22.55 -14.25
N PRO A 433 -12.33 -23.15 -15.20
CA PRO A 433 -11.84 -22.42 -16.37
C PRO A 433 -13.03 -21.95 -17.23
N GLY A 434 -12.88 -20.81 -17.90
CA GLY A 434 -13.91 -20.30 -18.82
C GLY A 434 -13.98 -21.08 -20.14
N ARG A 435 -12.89 -21.81 -20.48
CA ARG A 435 -12.84 -22.73 -21.63
C ARG A 435 -12.05 -23.98 -21.27
N LYS A 436 -12.20 -25.04 -22.07
CA LYS A 436 -11.43 -26.26 -21.96
C LYS A 436 -10.56 -26.42 -23.20
N LEU A 437 -9.24 -26.46 -23.02
CA LEU A 437 -8.29 -26.74 -24.10
C LEU A 437 -8.13 -28.25 -24.31
N SER A 438 -7.91 -28.66 -25.55
CA SER A 438 -7.46 -29.99 -25.86
C SER A 438 -5.98 -30.18 -25.47
N LYS A 439 -5.51 -31.42 -25.35
CA LYS A 439 -4.09 -31.71 -25.05
C LYS A 439 -3.14 -31.03 -26.06
N THR A 440 -3.48 -31.09 -27.35
CA THR A 440 -2.69 -30.43 -28.40
C THR A 440 -2.66 -28.91 -28.24
N GLN A 441 -3.78 -28.30 -27.86
CA GLN A 441 -3.83 -26.85 -27.59
C GLN A 441 -3.03 -26.48 -26.34
N LEU A 442 -3.08 -27.30 -25.29
CA LEU A 442 -2.24 -27.10 -24.10
C LEU A 442 -0.74 -27.13 -24.45
N GLU A 443 -0.32 -28.13 -25.26
CA GLU A 443 1.07 -28.20 -25.74
C GLU A 443 1.48 -26.97 -26.56
N GLN A 444 0.59 -26.51 -27.46
CA GLN A 444 0.84 -25.28 -28.25
C GLN A 444 0.96 -24.04 -27.37
N ALA A 445 0.12 -23.94 -26.35
CA ALA A 445 0.15 -22.82 -25.40
C ALA A 445 1.44 -22.83 -24.56
N ILE A 446 1.84 -24.00 -24.06
CA ILE A 446 3.10 -24.16 -23.30
C ILE A 446 4.30 -23.80 -24.19
N LYS A 447 4.33 -24.25 -25.45
CA LYS A 447 5.38 -23.87 -26.41
C LYS A 447 5.41 -22.40 -26.77
N ALA A 448 4.30 -21.69 -26.58
CA ALA A 448 4.23 -20.23 -26.74
C ALA A 448 4.53 -19.45 -25.45
N GLY A 449 4.87 -20.12 -24.34
CA GLY A 449 5.15 -19.48 -23.06
C GLY A 449 3.91 -18.96 -22.33
N CYS A 450 2.74 -19.58 -22.57
CA CYS A 450 1.48 -19.13 -21.99
C CYS A 450 1.13 -19.88 -20.71
N LEU A 451 0.53 -19.18 -19.74
CA LEU A 451 -0.13 -19.81 -18.60
C LEU A 451 -1.47 -20.40 -19.02
N THR A 452 -1.75 -21.62 -18.57
CA THR A 452 -2.99 -22.37 -18.85
C THR A 452 -3.48 -23.10 -17.62
N VAL A 453 -4.77 -23.45 -17.63
CA VAL A 453 -5.44 -24.20 -16.56
C VAL A 453 -5.73 -25.64 -17.02
N ASP A 454 -5.41 -26.62 -16.17
CA ASP A 454 -5.78 -28.03 -16.37
C ASP A 454 -6.41 -28.58 -15.09
N LYS A 455 -6.97 -29.79 -15.18
CA LYS A 455 -7.59 -30.48 -14.05
C LYS A 455 -6.60 -31.45 -13.44
N ARG A 456 -6.34 -31.35 -12.15
CA ARG A 456 -5.53 -32.29 -11.36
C ARG A 456 -6.29 -33.59 -11.10
N ALA A 457 -5.59 -34.65 -10.76
CA ALA A 457 -6.18 -35.97 -10.52
C ALA A 457 -7.23 -35.98 -9.38
N ASP A 458 -7.08 -35.13 -8.37
CA ASP A 458 -8.04 -34.93 -7.28
C ASP A 458 -9.27 -34.13 -7.68
N GLY A 459 -9.34 -33.67 -8.92
CA GLY A 459 -10.44 -32.86 -9.43
C GLY A 459 -10.28 -31.35 -9.31
N ALA A 460 -9.26 -30.86 -8.58
CA ALA A 460 -8.97 -29.43 -8.48
C ALA A 460 -8.43 -28.87 -9.80
N TYR A 461 -8.73 -27.62 -10.09
CA TYR A 461 -8.11 -26.90 -11.21
C TYR A 461 -6.73 -26.38 -10.78
N ARG A 462 -5.75 -26.58 -11.65
CA ARG A 462 -4.35 -26.25 -11.39
C ARG A 462 -3.76 -25.37 -12.48
N LEU A 463 -2.72 -24.62 -12.11
CA LEU A 463 -1.83 -24.03 -13.10
C LEU A 463 -1.01 -25.14 -13.77
N THR A 464 -1.08 -25.23 -15.10
CA THR A 464 -0.39 -26.30 -15.83
C THR A 464 1.11 -26.17 -15.72
N TYR A 465 1.64 -24.96 -16.02
CA TYR A 465 3.07 -24.69 -15.99
C TYR A 465 3.33 -23.20 -15.72
N GLY A 466 4.29 -22.88 -14.85
CA GLY A 466 4.70 -21.50 -14.54
C GLY A 466 5.75 -21.00 -15.52
N LEU A 467 5.32 -20.36 -16.60
CA LEU A 467 6.17 -19.93 -17.71
C LEU A 467 6.24 -18.42 -17.82
N THR A 468 7.33 -17.95 -18.47
CA THR A 468 7.43 -16.62 -19.06
C THR A 468 7.08 -16.68 -20.54
N THR A 469 6.96 -15.52 -21.20
CA THR A 469 6.71 -15.49 -22.66
C THR A 469 7.97 -15.62 -23.50
N TYR A 470 9.14 -15.78 -22.89
CA TYR A 470 10.43 -15.93 -23.59
C TYR A 470 10.44 -17.12 -24.54
N GLN A 471 10.90 -16.91 -25.78
CA GLN A 471 10.87 -17.91 -26.85
C GLN A 471 12.21 -18.63 -27.11
N GLY A 472 13.26 -18.26 -26.37
CA GLY A 472 14.58 -18.91 -26.50
C GLY A 472 14.67 -20.23 -25.72
N ASN A 473 15.82 -20.92 -25.83
CA ASN A 473 16.03 -22.24 -25.21
C ASN A 473 16.73 -22.19 -23.83
N ASN A 474 16.82 -21.04 -23.20
CA ASN A 474 17.45 -20.92 -21.89
C ASN A 474 16.40 -21.13 -20.77
N LEU A 475 16.54 -22.22 -20.01
CA LEU A 475 15.62 -22.57 -18.92
C LEU A 475 15.54 -21.51 -17.82
N ILE A 476 16.59 -20.72 -17.60
CA ILE A 476 16.56 -19.63 -16.64
C ILE A 476 15.50 -18.61 -17.04
N TYR A 477 15.41 -18.28 -18.31
CA TYR A 477 14.50 -17.27 -18.84
C TYR A 477 13.09 -17.80 -19.14
N ASN A 478 12.92 -19.10 -19.34
CA ASN A 478 11.62 -19.70 -19.68
C ASN A 478 10.73 -19.94 -18.46
N LEU A 479 11.34 -20.16 -17.29
CA LEU A 479 10.60 -20.52 -16.09
C LEU A 479 10.41 -19.31 -15.17
N SER A 480 9.18 -19.01 -14.83
CA SER A 480 8.87 -17.93 -13.88
C SER A 480 9.52 -18.13 -12.51
N GLN A 481 9.69 -19.40 -12.08
CA GLN A 481 10.37 -19.76 -10.85
C GLN A 481 11.82 -19.29 -10.84
N THR A 482 12.58 -19.59 -11.89
CA THR A 482 14.03 -19.26 -11.96
C THR A 482 14.26 -17.77 -12.07
N ILE A 483 13.45 -17.11 -12.89
CA ILE A 483 13.52 -15.64 -13.04
C ILE A 483 13.20 -14.94 -11.73
N VAL A 484 12.10 -15.26 -11.07
CA VAL A 484 11.73 -14.62 -9.80
C VAL A 484 12.77 -14.89 -8.72
N THR A 485 13.40 -16.08 -8.71
CA THR A 485 14.50 -16.37 -7.78
C THR A 485 15.74 -15.51 -8.09
N ALA A 486 16.06 -15.34 -9.36
CA ALA A 486 17.17 -14.48 -9.78
C ALA A 486 16.94 -13.01 -9.42
N LEU A 487 15.72 -12.50 -9.66
CA LEU A 487 15.33 -11.14 -9.31
C LEU A 487 15.41 -10.91 -7.79
N ALA A 488 14.90 -11.86 -6.99
CA ALA A 488 14.98 -11.79 -5.54
C ALA A 488 16.42 -11.75 -5.03
N LEU A 489 17.29 -12.57 -5.62
CA LEU A 489 18.73 -12.60 -5.28
C LEU A 489 19.42 -11.27 -5.62
N ILE A 490 19.18 -10.75 -6.82
CA ILE A 490 19.80 -9.48 -7.26
C ILE A 490 19.32 -8.33 -6.39
N GLN A 491 18.03 -8.24 -6.12
CA GLN A 491 17.43 -7.20 -5.28
C GLN A 491 18.01 -7.22 -3.86
N ASP A 492 18.05 -8.38 -3.21
CA ASP A 492 18.56 -8.52 -1.84
C ASP A 492 20.08 -8.22 -1.77
N LEU A 493 20.85 -8.71 -2.75
CA LEU A 493 22.29 -8.45 -2.81
C LEU A 493 22.56 -6.95 -3.00
N ARG A 494 21.89 -6.30 -3.95
CA ARG A 494 22.03 -4.87 -4.22
C ARG A 494 21.70 -4.03 -2.98
N GLN A 495 20.53 -4.23 -2.39
CA GLN A 495 20.10 -3.49 -1.19
C GLN A 495 21.03 -3.73 -0.01
N SER A 496 21.52 -4.96 0.16
CA SER A 496 22.45 -5.31 1.24
C SER A 496 23.80 -4.62 1.07
N LEU A 497 24.32 -4.56 -0.15
CA LEU A 497 25.58 -3.85 -0.46
C LEU A 497 25.42 -2.34 -0.29
N GLU A 498 24.30 -1.77 -0.74
CA GLU A 498 23.98 -0.35 -0.55
C GLU A 498 23.97 0.03 0.93
N LEU A 499 23.24 -0.72 1.75
CA LEU A 499 23.12 -0.46 3.18
C LEU A 499 24.45 -0.63 3.94
N GLN A 500 25.29 -1.57 3.51
CA GLN A 500 26.52 -1.90 4.23
C GLN A 500 27.70 -1.02 3.83
N PHE A 501 27.85 -0.66 2.56
CA PHE A 501 29.07 -0.05 2.04
C PHE A 501 28.87 1.30 1.37
N LEU A 502 27.69 1.61 0.82
CA LEU A 502 27.48 2.87 0.12
C LEU A 502 27.60 4.07 1.07
N GLY A 503 28.37 5.08 0.67
CA GLY A 503 28.63 6.28 1.46
C GLY A 503 29.71 6.14 2.53
N ARG A 504 30.31 4.95 2.70
CA ARG A 504 31.44 4.74 3.60
C ARG A 504 32.78 4.92 2.87
N THR A 505 33.84 5.21 3.63
CA THR A 505 35.20 5.43 3.08
C THR A 505 36.01 4.15 3.19
N PRO A 506 36.44 3.55 2.07
CA PRO A 506 37.38 2.43 2.11
C PRO A 506 38.72 2.91 2.62
N THR A 507 39.29 2.20 3.57
CA THR A 507 40.54 2.56 4.23
C THR A 507 41.64 1.53 3.98
N ASP A 508 42.89 1.93 4.20
CA ASP A 508 44.04 1.04 4.17
C ASP A 508 43.91 -0.04 5.26
N PRO A 509 44.13 -1.34 4.94
CA PRO A 509 44.01 -2.43 5.93
C PRO A 509 44.90 -2.23 7.18
N ASP A 510 46.02 -1.51 7.05
CA ASP A 510 46.94 -1.22 8.13
C ASP A 510 46.54 -0.03 9.00
N ASN A 511 45.43 0.66 8.67
CA ASN A 511 44.93 1.79 9.45
C ASN A 511 44.09 1.32 10.62
N VAL A 512 44.37 1.84 11.83
CA VAL A 512 43.65 1.49 13.08
C VAL A 512 42.18 1.91 13.03
N ASP A 513 41.85 2.97 12.28
CA ASP A 513 40.50 3.53 12.15
C ASP A 513 39.83 3.12 10.82
N LYS A 514 40.15 1.93 10.31
CA LYS A 514 39.53 1.46 9.06
C LYS A 514 38.00 1.31 9.19
N GLU A 515 37.28 1.82 8.21
CA GLU A 515 35.86 1.55 8.10
C GLU A 515 35.58 0.20 7.44
N PHE A 516 36.26 -0.09 6.31
CA PHE A 516 36.22 -1.40 5.62
C PHE A 516 37.29 -1.50 4.54
N ASP A 517 37.64 -2.72 4.16
CA ASP A 517 38.54 -3.04 3.04
C ASP A 517 37.92 -4.09 2.09
N ASP A 518 38.71 -4.55 1.09
CA ASP A 518 38.23 -5.56 0.12
C ASP A 518 38.02 -6.92 0.77
N ALA A 519 38.71 -7.23 1.88
CA ALA A 519 38.48 -8.48 2.61
C ALA A 519 37.15 -8.45 3.37
N ASP A 520 36.79 -7.31 3.97
CA ASP A 520 35.52 -7.13 4.64
C ASP A 520 34.34 -7.24 3.64
N ILE A 521 34.49 -6.67 2.44
CA ILE A 521 33.49 -6.80 1.37
C ILE A 521 33.34 -8.28 0.96
N ARG A 522 34.46 -8.98 0.77
CA ARG A 522 34.48 -10.39 0.38
C ARG A 522 33.82 -11.26 1.44
N GLU A 523 34.17 -11.06 2.71
CA GLU A 523 33.56 -11.79 3.83
C GLU A 523 32.04 -11.56 3.90
N PHE A 524 31.60 -10.32 3.72
CA PHE A 524 30.17 -9.99 3.69
C PHE A 524 29.44 -10.73 2.56
N VAL A 525 29.98 -10.67 1.33
CA VAL A 525 29.39 -11.32 0.16
C VAL A 525 29.39 -12.84 0.32
N ASP A 526 30.50 -13.44 0.75
CA ASP A 526 30.59 -14.89 0.99
C ASP A 526 29.54 -15.35 2.02
N ASN A 527 29.39 -14.61 3.11
CA ASN A 527 28.39 -14.88 4.14
C ASN A 527 26.96 -14.76 3.59
N LYS A 528 26.67 -13.75 2.76
CA LYS A 528 25.38 -13.61 2.08
C LYS A 528 25.06 -14.81 1.20
N PHE A 529 26.00 -15.25 0.39
CA PHE A 529 25.79 -16.40 -0.49
C PHE A 529 25.67 -17.72 0.29
N GLU A 530 26.56 -17.99 1.24
CA GLU A 530 26.59 -19.27 1.97
C GLU A 530 25.45 -19.38 2.98
N ILE A 531 25.22 -18.33 3.79
CA ILE A 531 24.25 -18.39 4.88
C ILE A 531 22.85 -18.06 4.36
N ASP A 532 22.69 -16.92 3.65
CA ASP A 532 21.38 -16.48 3.27
C ASP A 532 20.88 -17.23 2.04
N TYR A 533 21.60 -17.19 0.91
CA TYR A 533 21.06 -17.72 -0.36
C TYR A 533 21.12 -19.23 -0.47
N ILE A 534 22.08 -19.90 0.18
CA ILE A 534 22.19 -21.35 0.14
C ILE A 534 21.49 -22.00 1.34
N GLN A 535 21.84 -21.60 2.59
CA GLN A 535 21.33 -22.30 3.79
C GLN A 535 19.94 -21.84 4.20
N ASN A 536 19.69 -20.51 4.32
CA ASN A 536 18.45 -19.97 4.86
C ASN A 536 17.33 -20.00 3.80
N PHE A 537 17.56 -19.42 2.63
CA PHE A 537 16.53 -19.28 1.61
C PHE A 537 16.52 -20.45 0.61
N GLY A 538 17.66 -21.09 0.41
CA GLY A 538 17.84 -22.17 -0.56
C GLY A 538 17.59 -21.72 -2.00
N TRP A 539 17.87 -20.45 -2.32
CA TRP A 539 17.73 -19.91 -3.68
C TRP A 539 18.80 -20.47 -4.60
N LEU A 540 19.99 -20.74 -4.07
CA LEU A 540 21.08 -21.44 -4.74
C LEU A 540 21.27 -22.82 -4.11
N SER A 541 21.69 -23.79 -4.89
CA SER A 541 21.96 -25.13 -4.43
C SER A 541 23.07 -25.79 -5.24
N ARG A 542 23.81 -26.68 -4.57
CA ARG A 542 24.78 -27.56 -5.21
C ARG A 542 24.11 -28.38 -6.32
N ASN A 543 24.77 -28.53 -7.44
CA ASN A 543 24.32 -29.42 -8.48
C ASN A 543 24.42 -30.88 -8.00
N ILE A 544 23.28 -31.53 -7.82
CA ILE A 544 23.19 -32.87 -7.25
C ILE A 544 23.75 -33.95 -8.21
N TYR A 545 23.87 -33.66 -9.52
CA TYR A 545 24.34 -34.58 -10.52
C TYR A 545 25.85 -34.47 -10.78
N THR A 546 26.39 -33.25 -10.86
CA THR A 546 27.81 -33.00 -11.13
C THR A 546 28.64 -32.79 -9.85
N GLY A 547 28.00 -32.52 -8.74
CA GLY A 547 28.66 -32.23 -7.49
C GLY A 547 29.25 -30.81 -7.40
N GLU A 548 29.06 -29.95 -8.42
CA GLU A 548 29.54 -28.58 -8.44
C GLU A 548 28.89 -27.74 -7.33
N ALA A 549 29.67 -26.83 -6.76
CA ALA A 549 29.21 -25.92 -5.70
C ALA A 549 28.07 -25.03 -6.19
N ALA A 550 27.20 -24.61 -5.26
CA ALA A 550 26.10 -23.69 -5.53
C ALA A 550 26.56 -22.30 -5.97
N PHE A 551 27.73 -21.91 -5.49
CA PHE A 551 28.37 -20.63 -5.75
C PHE A 551 29.89 -20.84 -5.85
N ASP A 552 30.53 -20.21 -6.84
CA ASP A 552 31.98 -20.24 -6.98
C ASP A 552 32.59 -19.00 -6.29
N LYS A 553 33.45 -19.24 -5.31
CA LYS A 553 34.14 -18.19 -4.54
C LYS A 553 35.28 -17.51 -5.30
N ASN A 554 35.57 -17.92 -6.53
CA ASN A 554 36.64 -17.31 -7.35
C ASN A 554 36.15 -16.04 -8.08
N TYR A 555 35.17 -15.30 -7.52
CA TYR A 555 34.77 -14.00 -8.06
C TYR A 555 35.83 -12.95 -7.81
N THR A 556 35.91 -11.96 -8.70
CA THR A 556 36.84 -10.87 -8.59
C THR A 556 36.18 -9.59 -8.12
N ILE A 557 36.88 -8.88 -7.23
CA ILE A 557 36.52 -7.52 -6.82
C ILE A 557 37.60 -6.61 -7.43
N SER A 558 37.19 -5.59 -8.16
CA SER A 558 38.11 -4.59 -8.72
C SER A 558 37.55 -3.19 -8.42
N ARG A 559 38.50 -2.23 -8.29
CA ARG A 559 38.17 -0.83 -8.02
C ARG A 559 38.67 0.07 -9.13
N ASP A 560 37.84 1.07 -9.44
CA ASP A 560 38.24 2.19 -10.30
C ASP A 560 37.74 3.49 -9.64
N GLY A 561 38.63 4.19 -8.96
CA GLY A 561 38.31 5.37 -8.16
C GLY A 561 37.28 5.04 -7.05
N ASN A 562 36.09 5.64 -7.17
CA ASN A 562 34.98 5.46 -6.20
C ASN A 562 34.04 4.31 -6.58
N VAL A 563 34.36 3.52 -7.61
CA VAL A 563 33.52 2.45 -8.12
C VAL A 563 34.12 1.09 -7.77
N ILE A 564 33.31 0.19 -7.25
CA ILE A 564 33.66 -1.20 -6.96
C ILE A 564 32.87 -2.09 -7.92
N TYR A 565 33.60 -2.95 -8.63
CA TYR A 565 33.03 -3.93 -9.56
C TYR A 565 33.13 -5.33 -8.97
N PHE A 566 32.01 -6.04 -8.97
CA PHE A 566 31.95 -7.47 -8.67
C PHE A 566 31.74 -8.25 -9.96
N ASN A 567 32.63 -9.20 -10.22
CA ASN A 567 32.42 -10.16 -11.31
C ASN A 567 32.23 -11.54 -10.72
N PHE A 568 30.97 -11.92 -10.57
CA PHE A 568 30.57 -13.21 -10.02
C PHE A 568 30.63 -14.29 -11.11
N PRO A 569 31.24 -15.43 -10.82
CA PRO A 569 31.09 -16.62 -11.65
C PRO A 569 29.67 -17.23 -11.46
N ASP A 570 29.42 -18.33 -12.15
CA ASP A 570 28.09 -18.96 -12.21
C ASP A 570 27.51 -19.33 -10.84
N GLY A 571 26.35 -18.77 -10.50
CA GLY A 571 25.47 -19.23 -9.43
C GLY A 571 24.47 -20.28 -9.97
N LYS A 572 24.13 -21.30 -9.16
CA LYS A 572 23.27 -22.41 -9.60
C LYS A 572 21.89 -22.34 -8.94
N ILE A 573 20.87 -22.02 -9.71
CA ILE A 573 19.46 -22.03 -9.30
C ILE A 573 18.88 -23.42 -9.58
N VAL A 574 18.15 -23.98 -8.60
CA VAL A 574 17.49 -25.28 -8.73
C VAL A 574 16.08 -25.11 -9.30
N THR A 575 15.75 -25.93 -10.30
CA THR A 575 14.39 -26.03 -10.84
C THR A 575 13.58 -27.10 -10.12
N SER A 576 12.25 -27.01 -10.21
CA SER A 576 11.32 -28.06 -9.75
C SER A 576 11.42 -29.34 -10.63
N ILE A 577 10.91 -30.44 -10.10
CA ILE A 577 10.70 -31.66 -10.90
C ILE A 577 9.41 -31.45 -11.72
N ASP A 578 9.55 -31.43 -13.05
CA ASP A 578 8.43 -31.19 -13.95
C ASP A 578 7.82 -32.47 -14.48
N TYR A 579 8.63 -33.56 -14.61
CA TYR A 579 8.20 -34.82 -15.18
C TYR A 579 8.63 -35.99 -14.32
N ILE A 580 7.71 -36.95 -14.12
CA ILE A 580 7.98 -38.26 -13.53
C ILE A 580 7.48 -39.32 -14.51
N PHE A 581 8.38 -40.13 -15.00
CA PHE A 581 8.05 -41.30 -15.86
C PHE A 581 8.24 -42.57 -15.06
N SER A 582 7.23 -43.46 -15.06
CA SER A 582 7.32 -44.77 -14.47
C SER A 582 6.91 -45.84 -15.52
N LEU A 583 7.76 -46.84 -15.66
CA LEU A 583 7.49 -48.01 -16.49
C LEU A 583 7.36 -49.20 -15.57
N LEU A 584 6.19 -49.83 -15.55
CA LEU A 584 5.91 -51.03 -14.80
C LEU A 584 5.76 -52.19 -15.76
N ASN A 585 6.69 -53.16 -15.71
CA ASN A 585 6.60 -54.42 -16.43
C ASN A 585 5.83 -55.43 -15.57
N LEU A 586 4.66 -55.83 -16.03
CA LEU A 586 3.83 -56.82 -15.35
C LEU A 586 3.90 -58.12 -16.16
N ASP A 587 4.21 -59.26 -15.48
CA ASP A 587 4.10 -60.60 -16.04
C ASP A 587 2.92 -61.35 -15.40
N VAL A 588 2.23 -62.14 -16.19
CA VAL A 588 1.10 -62.94 -15.72
C VAL A 588 1.57 -64.34 -15.43
N ILE A 589 1.64 -64.73 -14.18
CA ILE A 589 1.87 -66.09 -13.76
C ILE A 589 0.60 -66.92 -14.10
N ARG A 590 0.65 -67.69 -15.15
CA ARG A 590 -0.39 -68.69 -15.42
C ARG A 590 -0.22 -69.80 -14.41
N GLY A 591 -1.21 -70.03 -13.58
CA GLY A 591 -1.27 -71.21 -12.74
C GLY A 591 -1.25 -72.43 -13.64
N SER A 592 -0.23 -73.28 -13.49
CA SER A 592 -0.25 -74.58 -14.14
C SER A 592 -1.36 -75.42 -13.52
N SER A 593 -2.43 -75.67 -14.24
CA SER A 593 -3.35 -76.77 -13.90
C SER A 593 -2.61 -78.07 -14.05
N THR A 594 -1.98 -78.53 -12.99
CA THR A 594 -1.63 -79.97 -12.90
C THR A 594 -2.95 -80.71 -12.75
N GLY A 595 -3.54 -81.07 -13.89
CA GLY A 595 -4.59 -82.05 -13.91
C GLY A 595 -4.02 -83.41 -13.45
N ALA A 596 -4.62 -83.94 -12.41
CA ALA A 596 -4.48 -85.35 -12.03
C ALA A 596 -5.30 -86.19 -12.96
#